data_a2f3bda1f878cd1bc3003cc579069051
#
_entry.id   a2f3bda1f878cd1bc3003cc579069051
#
_cell.length_a   1.000
_cell.length_b   1.000
_cell.length_c   1.000
_cell.angle_alpha   90.00
_cell.angle_beta   90.00
_cell.angle_gamma   90.00
#
_symmetry.space_group_name_H-M   'P 1'
#
loop_
_entity.id
_entity.type
_entity.pdbx_description
1 polymer ?
#
loop_
_entity_poly.entity_id
_entity_poly.type
_entity_poly.pdbx_seq_one_letter_code
_entity_poly.pdbx_strand_id
1 'polypeptide(L)'
;GPASPVADWIAERGQSLYHLCFEVEDIDAALKELRDKGVKRVGPYMVTRTMASSTAACLGTAFKIKGVAYSISSACATSAHCIGNAGELIQMGKQDLVFAGGGEELHWTTTVLFDAMGALSSKYNDEPQTASRAYDADRDGFVISGGGGVLVMEELEHARNRGARIYAELVGYGATSDGFDMVQPSGEGAARCMEQAIAGLGRPVDYLNSHGTSTPVGDVRELEAISKVFGGDVPPISATKSLTGHALGAAGVNEAVYTLLMLEGDFIAASANIANI
;
A
#
# COMPACT_ATOMS: atom_id res chain seq x y z
N GLY A 1 32.45 12.46 3.34
CA GLY A 1 31.72 13.30 4.27
C GLY A 1 31.97 12.88 5.70
N PRO A 2 31.73 13.70 6.74
CA PRO A 2 31.88 13.27 8.12
C PRO A 2 30.96 12.07 8.38
N ALA A 3 31.46 11.10 9.17
CA ALA A 3 30.71 9.92 9.52
C ALA A 3 29.37 10.32 10.15
N SER A 4 28.28 9.74 9.68
CA SER A 4 26.95 10.01 10.21
C SER A 4 26.88 9.60 11.68
N PRO A 5 26.33 10.40 12.61
CA PRO A 5 26.10 9.99 14.00
C PRO A 5 25.39 8.64 14.14
N VAL A 6 24.57 8.29 13.14
CA VAL A 6 23.91 6.99 13.03
C VAL A 6 24.93 5.88 12.73
N ALA A 7 25.90 6.12 11.83
CA ALA A 7 26.93 5.13 11.52
C ALA A 7 27.84 4.84 12.72
N ASP A 8 28.23 5.87 13.47
CA ASP A 8 29.00 5.70 14.70
C ASP A 8 28.21 4.94 15.77
N TRP A 9 26.94 5.24 15.91
CA TRP A 9 26.04 4.55 16.84
C TRP A 9 25.87 3.07 16.47
N ILE A 10 25.76 2.75 15.16
CA ILE A 10 25.69 1.38 14.65
C ILE A 10 27.01 0.63 14.90
N ALA A 11 28.16 1.27 14.68
CA ALA A 11 29.48 0.69 14.92
C ALA A 11 29.70 0.34 16.40
N GLU A 12 29.18 1.16 17.31
CA GLU A 12 29.33 0.96 18.75
C GLU A 12 28.36 -0.09 19.33
N ARG A 13 27.17 -0.31 18.76
CA ARG A 13 26.06 -1.05 19.38
C ARG A 13 25.44 -2.16 18.55
N GLY A 14 25.90 -2.35 17.32
CA GLY A 14 25.38 -3.37 16.40
C GLY A 14 24.01 -3.06 15.79
N GLN A 15 23.58 -3.91 14.88
CA GLN A 15 22.44 -3.68 13.96
C GLN A 15 21.03 -3.73 14.60
N SER A 16 20.90 -3.91 15.92
CA SER A 16 19.62 -4.27 16.56
C SER A 16 18.62 -3.12 16.78
N LEU A 17 18.88 -1.89 16.36
CA LEU A 17 18.04 -0.71 16.62
C LEU A 17 17.77 0.18 15.40
N TYR A 18 17.69 -0.39 14.21
CA TYR A 18 17.48 0.37 12.96
C TYR A 18 16.13 1.08 12.82
N HIS A 19 15.16 0.85 13.71
CA HIS A 19 13.78 1.30 13.53
C HIS A 19 13.21 2.03 14.74
N LEU A 20 14.03 2.77 15.50
CA LEU A 20 13.52 3.71 16.49
C LEU A 20 13.24 5.05 15.79
N CYS A 21 12.03 5.20 15.26
CA CYS A 21 11.53 6.50 14.82
C CYS A 21 11.02 7.26 16.03
N PHE A 22 11.71 8.35 16.39
CA PHE A 22 11.21 9.36 17.31
C PHE A 22 10.85 10.60 16.50
N GLU A 23 9.65 11.11 16.69
CA GLU A 23 9.35 12.47 16.28
C GLU A 23 10.06 13.40 17.27
N VAL A 24 11.09 14.08 16.81
CA VAL A 24 11.90 15.00 17.61
C VAL A 24 12.22 16.24 16.78
N GLU A 25 12.14 17.41 17.40
CA GLU A 25 12.50 18.67 16.75
C GLU A 25 14.00 18.74 16.40
N ASP A 26 14.85 18.06 17.17
CA ASP A 26 16.29 17.97 16.98
C ASP A 26 16.76 16.53 17.23
N ILE A 27 17.14 15.82 16.16
CA ILE A 27 17.57 14.42 16.24
C ILE A 27 18.91 14.27 16.96
N ASP A 28 19.81 15.22 16.86
CA ASP A 28 21.13 15.16 17.51
C ASP A 28 20.99 15.38 19.02
N ALA A 29 20.13 16.31 19.44
CA ALA A 29 19.79 16.51 20.84
C ALA A 29 19.08 15.27 21.43
N ALA A 30 18.15 14.67 20.70
CA ALA A 30 17.47 13.46 21.13
C ALA A 30 18.40 12.26 21.23
N LEU A 31 19.31 12.06 20.28
CA LEU A 31 20.33 11.01 20.34
C LEU A 31 21.30 11.21 21.50
N LYS A 32 21.71 12.45 21.75
CA LYS A 32 22.54 12.79 22.90
C LYS A 32 21.81 12.51 24.20
N GLU A 33 20.56 12.91 24.30
CA GLU A 33 19.72 12.63 25.49
C GLU A 33 19.54 11.14 25.75
N LEU A 34 19.35 10.32 24.70
CA LEU A 34 19.28 8.86 24.83
C LEU A 34 20.62 8.24 25.26
N ARG A 35 21.74 8.74 24.73
CA ARG A 35 23.09 8.33 25.16
C ARG A 35 23.32 8.66 26.65
N ASP A 36 22.97 9.88 27.05
CA ASP A 36 23.20 10.38 28.40
C ASP A 36 22.26 9.73 29.43
N LYS A 37 21.02 9.48 29.07
CA LYS A 37 19.99 8.92 29.96
C LYS A 37 19.88 7.40 29.95
N GLY A 38 20.49 6.74 28.96
CA GLY A 38 20.54 5.30 28.78
C GLY A 38 19.25 4.65 28.26
N VAL A 39 19.37 3.40 27.80
CA VAL A 39 18.33 2.62 27.10
C VAL A 39 17.01 2.50 27.87
N LYS A 40 17.04 2.52 29.20
CA LYS A 40 15.84 2.44 30.04
C LYS A 40 14.84 3.60 29.84
N ARG A 41 15.26 4.69 29.24
CA ARG A 41 14.41 5.86 28.96
C ARG A 41 13.67 5.80 27.63
N VAL A 42 13.97 4.83 26.79
CA VAL A 42 13.28 4.62 25.50
C VAL A 42 11.78 4.33 25.69
N GLY A 43 11.41 3.82 26.85
CA GLY A 43 10.02 3.48 27.18
C GLY A 43 9.65 2.03 26.86
N PRO A 44 8.69 1.45 27.60
CA PRO A 44 8.40 0.01 27.53
C PRO A 44 7.64 -0.43 26.27
N TYR A 45 7.04 0.51 25.54
CA TYR A 45 6.16 0.18 24.40
C TYR A 45 6.81 0.39 23.03
N MET A 46 8.11 0.69 22.97
CA MET A 46 8.76 1.00 21.68
C MET A 46 8.86 -0.21 20.77
N VAL A 47 9.04 -1.42 21.32
CA VAL A 47 9.02 -2.65 20.52
C VAL A 47 7.70 -2.80 19.79
N THR A 48 6.58 -2.63 20.50
CA THR A 48 5.24 -2.75 19.91
C THR A 48 4.92 -1.62 18.92
N ARG A 49 5.56 -0.46 19.04
CA ARG A 49 5.40 0.65 18.09
C ARG A 49 6.17 0.45 16.78
N THR A 50 7.28 -0.29 16.82
CA THR A 50 8.22 -0.40 15.69
C THR A 50 8.17 -1.75 14.97
N MET A 51 7.46 -2.74 15.51
CA MET A 51 7.36 -4.04 14.83
C MET A 51 6.36 -4.01 13.68
N ALA A 52 6.68 -4.70 12.59
CA ALA A 52 5.86 -4.76 11.37
C ALA A 52 4.45 -5.35 11.63
N SER A 53 4.26 -6.10 12.71
CA SER A 53 2.98 -6.70 13.09
C SER A 53 2.12 -5.84 14.03
N SER A 54 2.50 -4.58 14.28
CA SER A 54 1.79 -3.70 15.23
C SER A 54 0.32 -3.51 14.91
N THR A 55 -0.01 -3.27 13.64
CA THR A 55 -1.40 -3.10 13.19
C THR A 55 -2.24 -4.36 13.48
N ALA A 56 -1.74 -5.54 13.10
CA ALA A 56 -2.41 -6.80 13.38
C ALA A 56 -2.56 -7.06 14.88
N ALA A 57 -1.55 -6.74 15.69
CA ALA A 57 -1.58 -6.90 17.15
C ALA A 57 -2.62 -5.97 17.81
N CYS A 58 -2.71 -4.71 17.36
CA CYS A 58 -3.71 -3.75 17.85
C CYS A 58 -5.13 -4.20 17.53
N LEU A 59 -5.40 -4.60 16.28
CA LEU A 59 -6.71 -5.10 15.85
C LEU A 59 -7.05 -6.40 16.58
N GLY A 60 -6.10 -7.33 16.67
CA GLY A 60 -6.26 -8.60 17.38
C GLY A 60 -6.67 -8.41 18.84
N THR A 61 -6.07 -7.43 19.52
CA THR A 61 -6.38 -7.09 20.92
C THR A 61 -7.74 -6.40 21.03
N ALA A 62 -8.01 -5.39 20.18
CA ALA A 62 -9.23 -4.60 20.21
C ALA A 62 -10.48 -5.46 19.94
N PHE A 63 -10.41 -6.32 18.93
CA PHE A 63 -11.50 -7.19 18.51
C PHE A 63 -11.46 -8.59 19.14
N LYS A 64 -10.48 -8.84 20.03
CA LYS A 64 -10.30 -10.13 20.72
C LYS A 64 -10.21 -11.31 19.73
N ILE A 65 -9.52 -11.13 18.63
CA ILE A 65 -9.36 -12.13 17.57
C ILE A 65 -8.64 -13.35 18.13
N LYS A 66 -9.19 -14.53 17.88
CA LYS A 66 -8.66 -15.81 18.37
C LYS A 66 -8.08 -16.69 17.25
N GLY A 67 -8.40 -16.39 16.00
CA GLY A 67 -7.89 -17.09 14.86
C GLY A 67 -6.48 -16.66 14.48
N VAL A 68 -6.07 -16.95 13.26
CA VAL A 68 -4.76 -16.58 12.71
C VAL A 68 -4.62 -15.06 12.68
N ALA A 69 -3.49 -14.54 13.17
CA ALA A 69 -3.16 -13.12 13.10
C ALA A 69 -1.66 -12.94 12.78
N TYR A 70 -1.37 -12.29 11.67
CA TYR A 70 -0.02 -11.95 11.22
C TYR A 70 -0.06 -10.77 10.26
N SER A 71 1.10 -10.23 9.94
CA SER A 71 1.27 -9.18 8.94
C SER A 71 2.05 -9.68 7.74
N ILE A 72 1.65 -9.24 6.56
CA ILE A 72 2.37 -9.39 5.30
C ILE A 72 3.15 -8.09 5.07
N SER A 73 4.29 -8.18 4.41
CA SER A 73 5.07 -7.02 3.97
C SER A 73 5.46 -7.23 2.50
N SER A 74 4.93 -6.38 1.63
CA SER A 74 5.18 -6.40 0.18
C SER A 74 5.06 -5.00 -0.43
N ALA A 75 5.68 -4.02 0.24
CA ALA A 75 5.68 -2.62 -0.17
C ALA A 75 4.26 -2.12 -0.51
N CYS A 76 4.08 -1.46 -1.65
CA CYS A 76 2.78 -0.89 -2.06
C CYS A 76 1.68 -1.94 -2.28
N ALA A 77 2.02 -3.23 -2.47
CA ALA A 77 1.07 -4.31 -2.65
C ALA A 77 0.59 -4.95 -1.33
N THR A 78 1.12 -4.52 -0.18
CA THR A 78 0.90 -5.15 1.13
C THR A 78 -0.56 -5.41 1.44
N SER A 79 -1.40 -4.40 1.42
CA SER A 79 -2.81 -4.55 1.80
C SER A 79 -3.65 -5.29 0.76
N ALA A 80 -3.28 -5.22 -0.53
CA ALA A 80 -3.89 -6.06 -1.56
C ALA A 80 -3.56 -7.54 -1.35
N HIS A 81 -2.30 -7.87 -1.00
CA HIS A 81 -1.92 -9.22 -0.59
C HIS A 81 -2.63 -9.70 0.67
N CYS A 82 -2.86 -8.81 1.65
CA CYS A 82 -3.66 -9.15 2.83
C CYS A 82 -5.09 -9.55 2.45
N ILE A 83 -5.72 -8.82 1.53
CA ILE A 83 -7.08 -9.11 1.04
C ILE A 83 -7.11 -10.45 0.30
N GLY A 84 -6.19 -10.65 -0.66
CA GLY A 84 -6.12 -11.90 -1.42
C GLY A 84 -5.83 -13.11 -0.55
N ASN A 85 -4.86 -13.00 0.36
CA ASN A 85 -4.54 -14.07 1.31
C ASN A 85 -5.71 -14.41 2.26
N ALA A 86 -6.47 -13.39 2.69
CA ALA A 86 -7.70 -13.64 3.46
C ALA A 86 -8.73 -14.44 2.67
N GLY A 87 -8.91 -14.12 1.37
CA GLY A 87 -9.77 -14.88 0.47
C GLY A 87 -9.32 -16.33 0.34
N GLU A 88 -8.03 -16.58 0.17
CA GLU A 88 -7.45 -17.94 0.12
C GLU A 88 -7.66 -18.72 1.43
N LEU A 89 -7.48 -18.08 2.59
CA LEU A 89 -7.73 -18.73 3.89
C LEU A 89 -9.19 -19.13 4.06
N ILE A 90 -10.12 -18.31 3.58
CA ILE A 90 -11.55 -18.60 3.60
C ILE A 90 -11.88 -19.74 2.62
N GLN A 91 -11.38 -19.67 1.38
CA GLN A 91 -11.57 -20.74 0.39
C GLN A 91 -11.05 -22.10 0.87
N MET A 92 -9.95 -22.11 1.62
CA MET A 92 -9.37 -23.33 2.20
C MET A 92 -10.13 -23.81 3.45
N GLY A 93 -11.20 -23.13 3.89
CA GLY A 93 -11.92 -23.43 5.12
C GLY A 93 -11.10 -23.27 6.39
N LYS A 94 -10.07 -22.44 6.35
CA LYS A 94 -9.19 -22.16 7.50
C LYS A 94 -9.79 -21.12 8.45
N GLN A 95 -10.54 -20.19 7.90
CA GLN A 95 -11.21 -19.10 8.61
C GLN A 95 -12.56 -18.83 7.95
N ASP A 96 -13.56 -18.50 8.74
CA ASP A 96 -14.89 -18.10 8.24
C ASP A 96 -14.97 -16.58 8.05
N LEU A 97 -14.20 -15.82 8.85
CA LEU A 97 -14.16 -14.36 8.83
C LEU A 97 -12.74 -13.87 9.11
N VAL A 98 -12.26 -12.92 8.30
CA VAL A 98 -10.92 -12.33 8.40
C VAL A 98 -10.99 -10.81 8.26
N PHE A 99 -10.31 -10.09 9.16
CA PHE A 99 -10.02 -8.68 9.00
C PHE A 99 -8.77 -8.54 8.13
N ALA A 100 -8.89 -7.98 6.94
CA ALA A 100 -7.80 -7.83 5.97
C ALA A 100 -7.63 -6.38 5.56
N GLY A 101 -6.41 -5.88 5.57
CA GLY A 101 -6.15 -4.50 5.20
C GLY A 101 -4.73 -4.06 5.49
N GLY A 102 -4.55 -2.79 5.75
CA GLY A 102 -3.25 -2.21 6.04
C GLY A 102 -3.34 -0.80 6.61
N GLY A 103 -2.26 -0.35 7.17
CA GLY A 103 -2.07 1.02 7.64
C GLY A 103 -0.67 1.49 7.31
N GLU A 104 -0.55 2.75 6.94
CA GLU A 104 0.71 3.40 6.60
C GLU A 104 0.75 4.78 7.24
N GLU A 105 1.82 5.05 7.96
CA GLU A 105 2.07 6.37 8.54
C GLU A 105 2.81 7.25 7.56
N LEU A 106 2.32 8.47 7.35
CA LEU A 106 3.08 9.49 6.65
C LEU A 106 4.17 10.03 7.57
N HIS A 107 5.41 9.62 7.33
CA HIS A 107 6.55 10.02 8.15
C HIS A 107 7.68 10.61 7.30
N TRP A 108 8.31 11.67 7.78
CA TRP A 108 9.38 12.37 7.05
C TRP A 108 10.55 11.46 6.68
N THR A 109 10.90 10.45 7.48
CA THR A 109 11.99 9.52 7.17
C THR A 109 11.71 8.72 5.91
N THR A 110 10.48 8.21 5.73
CA THR A 110 10.09 7.49 4.53
C THR A 110 10.08 8.44 3.32
N THR A 111 9.60 9.67 3.51
CA THR A 111 9.62 10.71 2.48
C THR A 111 11.05 11.00 1.99
N VAL A 112 12.00 11.20 2.90
CA VAL A 112 13.41 11.45 2.54
C VAL A 112 14.04 10.28 1.77
N LEU A 113 13.69 9.03 2.12
CA LEU A 113 14.21 7.85 1.42
C LEU A 113 13.70 7.79 -0.03
N PHE A 114 12.43 8.07 -0.28
CA PHE A 114 11.87 8.12 -1.62
C PHE A 114 12.32 9.34 -2.42
N ASP A 115 12.53 10.48 -1.77
CA ASP A 115 13.10 11.67 -2.38
C ASP A 115 14.54 11.42 -2.85
N ALA A 116 15.36 10.80 -2.00
CA ALA A 116 16.71 10.39 -2.34
C ALA A 116 16.78 9.40 -3.53
N MET A 117 15.74 8.61 -3.72
CA MET A 117 15.57 7.71 -4.87
C MET A 117 15.12 8.45 -6.14
N GLY A 118 14.69 9.70 -6.04
CA GLY A 118 14.11 10.47 -7.13
C GLY A 118 12.72 9.97 -7.56
N ALA A 119 11.98 9.35 -6.64
CA ALA A 119 10.67 8.78 -6.92
C ALA A 119 9.51 9.76 -6.63
N LEU A 120 9.76 10.81 -5.83
CA LEU A 120 8.74 11.80 -5.48
C LEU A 120 8.64 12.93 -6.51
N SER A 121 7.43 13.46 -6.65
CA SER A 121 7.19 14.70 -7.41
C SER A 121 7.88 15.86 -6.72
N SER A 122 8.59 16.68 -7.49
CA SER A 122 9.31 17.86 -6.99
C SER A 122 9.07 19.13 -7.81
N LYS A 123 8.57 19.01 -9.05
CA LYS A 123 8.31 20.16 -9.93
C LYS A 123 7.12 21.00 -9.50
N TYR A 124 6.22 20.43 -8.71
CA TYR A 124 4.92 21.05 -8.38
C TYR A 124 4.84 21.52 -6.92
N ASN A 125 5.97 21.77 -6.26
CA ASN A 125 5.99 22.21 -4.87
C ASN A 125 5.28 23.55 -4.63
N ASP A 126 5.23 24.42 -5.64
CA ASP A 126 4.50 25.69 -5.59
C ASP A 126 2.99 25.53 -5.86
N GLU A 127 2.58 24.41 -6.48
CA GLU A 127 1.20 24.07 -6.78
C GLU A 127 0.90 22.61 -6.39
N PRO A 128 1.04 22.22 -5.11
CA PRO A 128 1.06 20.82 -4.67
C PRO A 128 -0.23 20.04 -5.00
N GLN A 129 -1.36 20.73 -5.14
CA GLN A 129 -2.63 20.12 -5.56
C GLN A 129 -2.59 19.57 -6.99
N THR A 130 -1.62 19.95 -7.80
CA THR A 130 -1.43 19.47 -9.18
C THR A 130 -0.33 18.43 -9.33
N ALA A 131 0.39 18.10 -8.25
CA ALA A 131 1.56 17.24 -8.26
C ALA A 131 1.23 15.78 -8.58
N SER A 132 0.19 15.20 -7.98
CA SER A 132 -0.23 13.83 -8.27
C SER A 132 -1.06 13.82 -9.56
N ARG A 133 -0.45 13.35 -10.66
CA ARG A 133 -0.99 13.44 -12.02
C ARG A 133 -0.70 12.19 -12.85
N ALA A 134 -1.16 11.04 -12.34
CA ALA A 134 -0.99 9.77 -13.03
C ALA A 134 -1.44 9.86 -14.50
N TYR A 135 -0.61 9.33 -15.41
CA TYR A 135 -0.79 9.30 -16.86
C TYR A 135 -0.62 10.64 -17.61
N ASP A 136 -0.47 11.76 -16.91
CA ASP A 136 -0.14 13.03 -17.55
C ASP A 136 1.29 13.00 -18.12
N ALA A 137 1.51 13.62 -19.27
CA ALA A 137 2.83 13.65 -19.94
C ALA A 137 3.91 14.34 -19.09
N ASP A 138 3.52 15.33 -18.27
CA ASP A 138 4.43 16.12 -17.44
C ASP A 138 4.60 15.57 -16.01
N ARG A 139 4.10 14.36 -15.71
CA ARG A 139 4.29 13.72 -14.40
C ARG A 139 5.77 13.51 -14.08
N ASP A 140 6.14 13.65 -12.82
CA ASP A 140 7.54 13.61 -12.40
C ASP A 140 7.82 12.75 -11.16
N GLY A 141 6.82 12.07 -10.62
CA GLY A 141 6.93 11.25 -9.43
C GLY A 141 5.63 11.19 -8.65
N PHE A 142 5.58 10.37 -7.61
CA PHE A 142 4.39 10.25 -6.80
C PHE A 142 4.36 11.27 -5.64
N VAL A 143 3.18 11.52 -5.12
CA VAL A 143 2.96 12.26 -3.87
C VAL A 143 2.74 11.24 -2.77
N ILE A 144 3.63 11.19 -1.78
CA ILE A 144 3.50 10.29 -0.64
C ILE A 144 2.35 10.72 0.27
N SER A 145 1.59 9.76 0.75
CA SER A 145 0.52 9.98 1.73
C SER A 145 0.49 8.87 2.77
N GLY A 146 -0.25 9.09 3.84
CA GLY A 146 -0.62 8.05 4.79
C GLY A 146 -2.02 7.54 4.53
N GLY A 147 -2.40 6.48 5.23
CA GLY A 147 -3.75 5.94 5.14
C GLY A 147 -3.92 4.66 5.93
N GLY A 148 -5.13 4.17 5.95
CA GLY A 148 -5.45 2.90 6.56
C GLY A 148 -6.87 2.46 6.25
N GLY A 149 -7.05 1.16 6.15
CA GLY A 149 -8.36 0.56 5.93
C GLY A 149 -8.34 -0.92 6.29
N VAL A 150 -9.52 -1.43 6.58
CA VAL A 150 -9.73 -2.84 6.87
C VAL A 150 -11.04 -3.29 6.21
N LEU A 151 -10.98 -4.37 5.44
CA LEU A 151 -12.16 -5.08 4.95
C LEU A 151 -12.46 -6.24 5.90
N VAL A 152 -13.74 -6.48 6.12
CA VAL A 152 -14.23 -7.70 6.76
C VAL A 152 -14.52 -8.68 5.63
N MET A 153 -13.63 -9.63 5.45
CA MET A 153 -13.78 -10.73 4.50
C MET A 153 -14.49 -11.87 5.18
N GLU A 154 -15.50 -12.45 4.54
CA GLU A 154 -16.34 -13.47 5.18
C GLU A 154 -16.80 -14.50 4.16
N GLU A 155 -16.90 -15.76 4.58
CA GLU A 155 -17.47 -16.82 3.77
C GLU A 155 -18.93 -16.49 3.45
N LEU A 156 -19.34 -16.71 2.20
CA LEU A 156 -20.61 -16.20 1.67
C LEU A 156 -21.83 -16.73 2.43
N GLU A 157 -21.89 -18.03 2.68
CA GLU A 157 -23.03 -18.61 3.39
C GLU A 157 -23.01 -18.25 4.87
N HIS A 158 -21.84 -18.11 5.49
CA HIS A 158 -21.71 -17.59 6.84
C HIS A 158 -22.27 -16.16 6.94
N ALA A 159 -21.93 -15.28 5.99
CA ALA A 159 -22.44 -13.92 5.92
C ALA A 159 -23.97 -13.88 5.72
N ARG A 160 -24.50 -14.69 4.80
CA ARG A 160 -25.95 -14.81 4.52
C ARG A 160 -26.72 -15.30 5.73
N ASN A 161 -26.21 -16.33 6.40
CA ASN A 161 -26.90 -16.96 7.55
C ASN A 161 -27.07 -16.02 8.74
N ARG A 162 -26.14 -15.04 8.91
CA ARG A 162 -26.28 -14.02 9.97
C ARG A 162 -26.94 -12.72 9.49
N GLY A 163 -27.37 -12.64 8.23
CA GLY A 163 -28.01 -11.45 7.65
C GLY A 163 -27.04 -10.28 7.48
N ALA A 164 -25.75 -10.55 7.21
CA ALA A 164 -24.78 -9.50 6.99
C ALA A 164 -25.09 -8.71 5.72
N ARG A 165 -24.76 -7.40 5.72
CA ARG A 165 -24.71 -6.62 4.50
C ARG A 165 -23.50 -7.05 3.69
N ILE A 166 -23.71 -7.50 2.47
CA ILE A 166 -22.67 -7.89 1.51
C ILE A 166 -22.50 -6.74 0.53
N TYR A 167 -21.30 -6.15 0.47
CA TYR A 167 -20.97 -5.05 -0.43
C TYR A 167 -20.55 -5.56 -1.80
N ALA A 168 -19.74 -6.62 -1.85
CA ALA A 168 -19.26 -7.25 -3.05
C ALA A 168 -18.77 -8.66 -2.75
N GLU A 169 -18.49 -9.43 -3.79
CA GLU A 169 -17.86 -10.74 -3.73
C GLU A 169 -16.45 -10.66 -4.30
N LEU A 170 -15.44 -11.20 -3.61
CA LEU A 170 -14.11 -11.38 -4.13
C LEU A 170 -14.09 -12.62 -5.02
N VAL A 171 -14.03 -12.43 -6.33
CA VAL A 171 -14.15 -13.52 -7.32
C VAL A 171 -12.83 -13.92 -7.95
N GLY A 172 -11.76 -13.16 -7.72
CA GLY A 172 -10.44 -13.49 -8.23
C GLY A 172 -9.32 -12.77 -7.49
N TYR A 173 -8.16 -13.38 -7.52
CA TYR A 173 -6.94 -12.84 -6.93
C TYR A 173 -5.74 -13.26 -7.77
N GLY A 174 -4.79 -12.37 -7.96
CA GLY A 174 -3.53 -12.63 -8.63
C GLY A 174 -2.37 -12.00 -7.86
N ALA A 175 -1.29 -12.75 -7.72
CA ALA A 175 -0.05 -12.28 -7.12
C ALA A 175 1.15 -12.92 -7.82
N THR A 176 2.04 -12.09 -8.30
CA THR A 176 3.25 -12.50 -9.02
C THR A 176 4.44 -11.65 -8.62
N SER A 177 5.63 -12.22 -8.75
CA SER A 177 6.87 -11.45 -8.70
C SER A 177 7.29 -11.11 -10.13
N ASP A 178 7.68 -9.86 -10.37
CA ASP A 178 8.21 -9.46 -11.68
C ASP A 178 9.57 -10.12 -11.97
N GLY A 179 10.43 -10.23 -10.95
CA GLY A 179 11.72 -10.91 -11.05
C GLY A 179 12.73 -10.23 -11.99
N PHE A 180 12.45 -9.03 -12.44
CA PHE A 180 13.26 -8.27 -13.39
C PHE A 180 14.27 -7.37 -12.71
N ASP A 181 13.81 -6.45 -11.88
CA ASP A 181 14.64 -5.48 -11.15
C ASP A 181 14.01 -5.18 -9.79
N MET A 182 14.79 -4.72 -8.82
CA MET A 182 14.29 -4.42 -7.47
C MET A 182 13.36 -3.21 -7.44
N VAL A 183 13.56 -2.25 -8.36
CA VAL A 183 12.90 -0.94 -8.37
C VAL A 183 12.08 -0.73 -9.64
N GLN A 184 12.62 -1.08 -10.81
CA GLN A 184 12.00 -0.82 -12.11
C GLN A 184 11.08 -1.97 -12.54
N PRO A 185 9.79 -1.70 -12.80
CA PRO A 185 8.88 -2.73 -13.30
C PRO A 185 9.15 -3.03 -14.78
N SER A 186 9.07 -4.33 -15.15
CA SER A 186 9.08 -4.74 -16.56
C SER A 186 7.69 -4.64 -17.19
N GLY A 187 6.63 -4.69 -16.41
CA GLY A 187 5.24 -4.81 -16.81
C GLY A 187 4.77 -6.26 -17.03
N GLU A 188 5.70 -7.21 -17.16
CA GLU A 188 5.37 -8.62 -17.41
C GLU A 188 4.72 -9.28 -16.17
N GLY A 189 5.26 -9.01 -14.98
CA GLY A 189 4.68 -9.47 -13.73
C GLY A 189 3.29 -8.92 -13.49
N ALA A 190 3.05 -7.63 -13.82
CA ALA A 190 1.74 -7.02 -13.71
C ALA A 190 0.73 -7.68 -14.68
N ALA A 191 1.12 -7.99 -15.91
CA ALA A 191 0.27 -8.70 -16.86
C ALA A 191 -0.14 -10.09 -16.33
N ARG A 192 0.82 -10.90 -15.86
CA ARG A 192 0.52 -12.21 -15.26
C ARG A 192 -0.38 -12.10 -14.02
N CYS A 193 -0.18 -11.08 -13.20
CA CYS A 193 -1.01 -10.82 -12.02
C CYS A 193 -2.47 -10.56 -12.42
N MET A 194 -2.69 -9.70 -13.42
CA MET A 194 -4.03 -9.42 -13.93
C MET A 194 -4.66 -10.66 -14.57
N GLU A 195 -3.92 -11.41 -15.40
CA GLU A 195 -4.39 -12.67 -16.01
C GLU A 195 -4.85 -13.67 -14.94
N GLN A 196 -4.11 -13.81 -13.83
CA GLN A 196 -4.50 -14.67 -12.71
C GLN A 196 -5.80 -14.16 -12.04
N ALA A 197 -5.89 -12.86 -11.79
CA ALA A 197 -7.04 -12.27 -11.10
C ALA A 197 -8.36 -12.42 -11.88
N ILE A 198 -8.28 -12.37 -13.23
CA ILE A 198 -9.46 -12.50 -14.09
C ILE A 198 -9.70 -13.92 -14.61
N ALA A 199 -8.81 -14.86 -14.28
CA ALA A 199 -8.94 -16.25 -14.71
C ALA A 199 -10.27 -16.85 -14.22
N GLY A 200 -11.12 -17.26 -15.14
CA GLY A 200 -12.43 -17.85 -14.82
C GLY A 200 -13.55 -16.85 -14.50
N LEU A 201 -13.33 -15.54 -14.67
CA LEU A 201 -14.34 -14.52 -14.40
C LEU A 201 -15.61 -14.67 -15.26
N GLY A 202 -15.48 -15.17 -16.51
CA GLY A 202 -16.61 -15.48 -17.39
C GLY A 202 -17.41 -14.27 -17.90
N ARG A 203 -16.98 -13.06 -17.60
CA ARG A 203 -17.58 -11.79 -18.03
C ARG A 203 -16.50 -10.72 -18.19
N PRO A 204 -16.74 -9.64 -18.96
CA PRO A 204 -15.84 -8.50 -19.03
C PRO A 204 -15.62 -7.83 -17.67
N VAL A 205 -14.50 -7.13 -17.54
CA VAL A 205 -14.22 -6.24 -16.42
C VAL A 205 -14.83 -4.87 -16.74
N ASP A 206 -15.64 -4.35 -15.84
CA ASP A 206 -16.35 -3.08 -16.05
C ASP A 206 -15.53 -1.85 -15.67
N TYR A 207 -14.52 -2.02 -14.78
CA TYR A 207 -13.68 -0.94 -14.29
C TYR A 207 -12.36 -1.48 -13.72
N LEU A 208 -11.30 -0.70 -13.86
CA LEU A 208 -9.98 -0.99 -13.29
C LEU A 208 -9.48 0.22 -12.49
N ASN A 209 -9.29 0.02 -11.17
CA ASN A 209 -8.55 0.96 -10.35
C ASN A 209 -7.06 0.61 -10.47
N SER A 210 -6.31 1.46 -11.13
CA SER A 210 -4.90 1.22 -11.44
C SER A 210 -3.97 1.59 -10.29
N HIS A 211 -2.74 1.08 -10.35
CA HIS A 211 -1.70 1.54 -9.45
C HIS A 211 -1.34 3.01 -9.68
N GLY A 212 -1.22 3.46 -10.93
CA GLY A 212 -1.14 4.84 -11.38
C GLY A 212 -0.52 5.82 -10.39
N THR A 213 0.81 5.77 -10.22
CA THR A 213 1.52 6.51 -9.17
C THR A 213 2.01 7.88 -9.60
N SER A 214 1.77 8.28 -10.86
CA SER A 214 2.35 9.52 -11.42
C SER A 214 3.88 9.44 -11.65
N THR A 215 4.42 8.23 -11.79
CA THR A 215 5.84 8.05 -12.07
C THR A 215 6.09 7.93 -13.57
N PRO A 216 7.18 8.53 -14.10
CA PRO A 216 7.45 8.54 -15.54
C PRO A 216 7.48 7.16 -16.19
N VAL A 217 8.10 6.18 -15.53
CA VAL A 217 8.25 4.81 -16.05
C VAL A 217 7.10 3.90 -15.62
N GLY A 218 6.69 3.96 -14.35
CA GLY A 218 5.71 3.04 -13.77
C GLY A 218 4.36 3.08 -14.48
N ASP A 219 3.84 4.29 -14.71
CA ASP A 219 2.53 4.48 -15.34
C ASP A 219 2.49 3.93 -16.77
N VAL A 220 3.56 4.11 -17.55
CA VAL A 220 3.65 3.57 -18.92
C VAL A 220 3.68 2.05 -18.92
N ARG A 221 4.50 1.45 -18.06
CA ARG A 221 4.60 -0.01 -17.94
C ARG A 221 3.30 -0.66 -17.50
N GLU A 222 2.56 0.00 -16.63
CA GLU A 222 1.23 -0.46 -16.22
C GLU A 222 0.23 -0.42 -17.39
N LEU A 223 0.17 0.68 -18.14
CA LEU A 223 -0.71 0.80 -19.31
C LEU A 223 -0.36 -0.22 -20.39
N GLU A 224 0.94 -0.47 -20.64
CA GLU A 224 1.39 -1.52 -21.55
C GLU A 224 0.91 -2.91 -21.12
N ALA A 225 1.02 -3.21 -19.80
CA ALA A 225 0.54 -4.46 -19.24
C ALA A 225 -0.98 -4.61 -19.35
N ILE A 226 -1.73 -3.56 -19.04
CA ILE A 226 -3.20 -3.51 -19.20
C ILE A 226 -3.59 -3.75 -20.65
N SER A 227 -2.98 -3.03 -21.57
CA SER A 227 -3.23 -3.20 -23.02
C SER A 227 -2.93 -4.61 -23.50
N LYS A 228 -1.87 -5.24 -22.97
CA LYS A 228 -1.52 -6.63 -23.29
C LYS A 228 -2.59 -7.62 -22.83
N VAL A 229 -3.14 -7.42 -21.63
CA VAL A 229 -4.11 -8.34 -21.01
C VAL A 229 -5.50 -8.20 -21.62
N PHE A 230 -5.96 -6.96 -21.82
CA PHE A 230 -7.33 -6.66 -22.27
C PHE A 230 -7.45 -6.46 -23.77
N GLY A 231 -6.33 -6.26 -24.50
CA GLY A 231 -6.34 -6.09 -25.95
C GLY A 231 -7.18 -4.88 -26.40
N GLY A 232 -8.20 -5.13 -27.24
CA GLY A 232 -9.12 -4.09 -27.71
C GLY A 232 -10.23 -3.70 -26.72
N ASP A 233 -10.41 -4.48 -25.65
CA ASP A 233 -11.53 -4.36 -24.70
C ASP A 233 -11.05 -3.85 -23.33
N VAL A 234 -10.16 -2.84 -23.32
CA VAL A 234 -9.65 -2.23 -22.08
C VAL A 234 -10.81 -1.57 -21.33
N PRO A 235 -11.06 -1.96 -20.06
CA PRO A 235 -12.10 -1.32 -19.27
C PRO A 235 -11.77 0.15 -18.98
N PRO A 236 -12.74 0.98 -18.57
CA PRO A 236 -12.46 2.29 -18.00
C PRO A 236 -11.44 2.18 -16.84
N ILE A 237 -10.43 3.05 -16.87
CA ILE A 237 -9.34 3.08 -15.89
C ILE A 237 -9.38 4.40 -15.14
N SER A 238 -9.16 4.36 -13.83
CA SER A 238 -8.76 5.57 -13.11
C SER A 238 -7.68 5.30 -12.05
N ALA A 239 -6.83 6.30 -11.84
CA ALA A 239 -5.81 6.33 -10.80
C ALA A 239 -6.30 7.21 -9.65
N THR A 240 -6.89 6.61 -8.62
CA THR A 240 -7.40 7.35 -7.45
C THR A 240 -6.29 8.02 -6.64
N LYS A 241 -5.03 7.59 -6.82
CA LYS A 241 -3.86 8.25 -6.21
C LYS A 241 -3.65 9.69 -6.70
N SER A 242 -4.20 10.07 -7.85
CA SER A 242 -4.23 11.48 -8.28
C SER A 242 -5.03 12.39 -7.34
N LEU A 243 -5.95 11.82 -6.56
CA LEU A 243 -6.78 12.51 -5.56
C LEU A 243 -6.26 12.37 -4.13
N THR A 244 -5.65 11.23 -3.81
CA THR A 244 -5.33 10.84 -2.42
C THR A 244 -3.83 10.79 -2.12
N GLY A 245 -2.98 10.85 -3.14
CA GLY A 245 -1.58 10.48 -3.02
C GLY A 245 -1.39 8.96 -2.88
N HIS A 246 -0.17 8.54 -2.66
CA HIS A 246 0.23 7.15 -2.54
C HIS A 246 0.45 6.75 -1.09
N ALA A 247 -0.49 6.03 -0.51
CA ALA A 247 -0.44 5.56 0.88
C ALA A 247 0.35 4.23 1.02
N LEU A 248 1.32 3.99 0.15
CA LEU A 248 2.26 2.85 0.20
C LEU A 248 1.56 1.52 0.53
N GLY A 249 1.90 0.90 1.67
CA GLY A 249 1.35 -0.39 2.08
C GLY A 249 -0.16 -0.40 2.35
N ALA A 250 -0.77 0.76 2.61
CA ALA A 250 -2.22 0.90 2.75
C ALA A 250 -2.95 1.16 1.43
N ALA A 251 -2.23 1.40 0.32
CA ALA A 251 -2.85 1.80 -0.94
C ALA A 251 -3.89 0.79 -1.44
N GLY A 252 -3.59 -0.50 -1.43
CA GLY A 252 -4.48 -1.53 -1.96
C GLY A 252 -5.82 -1.62 -1.23
N VAL A 253 -5.84 -1.52 0.10
CA VAL A 253 -7.10 -1.54 0.85
C VAL A 253 -7.88 -0.23 0.68
N ASN A 254 -7.20 0.91 0.61
CA ASN A 254 -7.86 2.18 0.34
C ASN A 254 -8.56 2.15 -1.02
N GLU A 255 -7.89 1.66 -2.05
CA GLU A 255 -8.43 1.51 -3.41
C GLU A 255 -9.56 0.49 -3.49
N ALA A 256 -9.47 -0.60 -2.73
CA ALA A 256 -10.58 -1.55 -2.59
C ALA A 256 -11.82 -0.88 -1.97
N VAL A 257 -11.64 -0.09 -0.90
CA VAL A 257 -12.74 0.68 -0.29
C VAL A 257 -13.32 1.69 -1.28
N TYR A 258 -12.48 2.42 -2.01
CA TYR A 258 -12.96 3.37 -3.03
C TYR A 258 -13.75 2.66 -4.12
N THR A 259 -13.29 1.50 -4.58
CA THR A 259 -13.99 0.70 -5.58
C THR A 259 -15.35 0.20 -5.07
N LEU A 260 -15.44 -0.23 -3.81
CA LEU A 260 -16.71 -0.58 -3.18
C LEU A 260 -17.67 0.60 -3.10
N LEU A 261 -17.17 1.80 -2.78
CA LEU A 261 -17.99 3.02 -2.79
C LEU A 261 -18.45 3.42 -4.19
N MET A 262 -17.61 3.22 -5.22
CA MET A 262 -17.99 3.42 -6.62
C MET A 262 -19.08 2.44 -7.04
N LEU A 263 -18.97 1.16 -6.67
CA LEU A 263 -20.01 0.14 -6.91
C LEU A 263 -21.33 0.49 -6.24
N GLU A 264 -21.29 0.94 -4.99
CA GLU A 264 -22.48 1.34 -4.25
C GLU A 264 -23.13 2.61 -4.78
N GLY A 265 -22.31 3.57 -5.22
CA GLY A 265 -22.75 4.89 -5.69
C GLY A 265 -23.00 4.97 -7.19
N ASP A 266 -22.76 3.89 -7.95
CA ASP A 266 -22.87 3.85 -9.41
C ASP A 266 -22.11 4.98 -10.11
N PHE A 267 -20.83 5.16 -9.76
CA PHE A 267 -19.94 6.15 -10.38
C PHE A 267 -18.51 5.62 -10.51
N ILE A 268 -17.71 6.26 -11.35
CA ILE A 268 -16.26 6.05 -11.46
C ILE A 268 -15.56 7.35 -11.06
N ALA A 269 -14.64 7.27 -10.09
CA ALA A 269 -13.81 8.41 -9.71
C ALA A 269 -12.85 8.77 -10.84
N ALA A 270 -12.71 10.07 -11.13
CA ALA A 270 -11.81 10.53 -12.16
C ALA A 270 -10.34 10.43 -11.74
N SER A 271 -9.43 10.26 -12.71
CA SER A 271 -8.03 10.62 -12.53
C SER A 271 -7.90 12.14 -12.62
N ALA A 272 -7.41 12.77 -11.55
CA ALA A 272 -7.21 14.21 -11.53
C ALA A 272 -5.92 14.64 -12.22
N ASN A 273 -5.83 15.92 -12.58
CA ASN A 273 -4.63 16.60 -13.06
C ASN A 273 -4.06 16.08 -14.40
N ILE A 274 -4.84 15.41 -15.22
CA ILE A 274 -4.42 15.05 -16.59
C ILE A 274 -4.71 16.24 -17.50
N ALA A 275 -3.67 16.95 -17.91
CA ALA A 275 -3.75 18.07 -18.84
C ALA A 275 -3.20 17.69 -20.23
N ASN A 276 -2.18 16.85 -20.27
CA ASN A 276 -1.51 16.39 -21.49
C ASN A 276 -1.37 14.86 -21.43
N ILE A 277 -1.71 14.17 -22.53
CA ILE A 277 -1.60 12.72 -22.66
C ILE A 277 -0.56 12.35 -23.70
#